data_4ebc608e41b1ac18f3b72f9aeb80829f
#
_entry.id   4ebc608e41b1ac18f3b72f9aeb80829f
#
_cell.length_a   1.000
_cell.length_b   1.000
_cell.length_c   1.000
_cell.angle_alpha   90.00
_cell.angle_beta   90.00
_cell.angle_gamma   90.00
#
_symmetry.space_group_name_H-M   'P 1'
#
loop_
_entity.id
_entity.type
_entity.pdbx_description
1 polymer ?
#
loop_
_entity_poly.entity_id
_entity_poly.type
_entity_poly.pdbx_seq_one_letter_code
_entity_poly.pdbx_strand_id
1 'polypeptide(L)'
;MLIPNAGSRLPLVLSILLVPLQLAAQAAPAVQTSTLADQRDVAVTVYTSNIALVRDVRLLQLPTGTVDLRFMDIAAQVNPATVHIVSLTAPADLTVLEQNYEYDLLNPAKLLDKYVGKEVTLVRLRTENNSTKEESVKATLLANNEGPVWKVGNDIVTGMSSDHYIFPDVPENLYSKPTLVWLLENKASAGQSVEASYLTNEMNWSADYVLTIANNQKNADLNGWVTLVNHSGTAFRNAQLQLVAGEVHRIQPPVAPPQPMMKALAAPAPPRQFAQEAISEYHLYTLERRTNLQQNETKQISLLASTGVRIDKVYKVDGQLFYYRTAQGPGEPLKDPVQVHLKFNNSQDKSLGQPLPAGTVRVYQGDSKGRVQFIGEDHINHTPKDETLDLHIGNAFDIVEERKQTDYKTFGANTYEMAFEVTLRNHKPEPITVEINEPIGGDWTMLDSNFKYEKTAAFAARFIVPVAADGESVLKYRVRVKW
;
A
#
# COMPACT_ATOMS: atom_id res chain seq x y z
N MET A 1 -45.64 108.79 2.67
CA MET A 1 -46.87 108.01 2.87
C MET A 1 -46.50 106.52 2.65
N LEU A 2 -46.79 105.72 3.67
CA LEU A 2 -46.73 104.27 3.72
C LEU A 2 -45.34 103.60 3.88
N ILE A 3 -45.20 102.95 4.99
CA ILE A 3 -44.13 102.18 5.64
C ILE A 3 -44.04 100.80 5.01
N PRO A 4 -42.90 100.16 4.81
CA PRO A 4 -42.79 98.73 4.58
C PRO A 4 -42.39 98.00 5.84
N ASN A 5 -42.96 96.85 5.99
CA ASN A 5 -42.91 95.86 7.07
C ASN A 5 -41.62 95.08 7.08
N ALA A 6 -41.06 94.88 8.29
CA ALA A 6 -39.83 94.07 8.51
C ALA A 6 -40.17 92.61 8.65
N GLY A 7 -39.65 91.77 7.77
CA GLY A 7 -39.70 90.28 7.85
C GLY A 7 -38.55 89.70 8.62
N SER A 8 -38.82 89.11 9.79
CA SER A 8 -37.84 88.39 10.61
C SER A 8 -37.50 87.04 9.96
N ARG A 9 -36.22 86.82 9.68
CA ARG A 9 -35.68 85.51 9.27
C ARG A 9 -35.20 84.76 10.51
N LEU A 10 -35.81 83.64 10.84
CA LEU A 10 -35.31 82.66 11.80
C LEU A 10 -34.15 81.81 11.11
N PRO A 11 -33.07 81.57 11.79
CA PRO A 11 -32.05 80.60 11.29
C PRO A 11 -32.48 79.20 11.59
N LEU A 12 -32.54 78.33 10.54
CA LEU A 12 -32.73 76.87 10.64
C LEU A 12 -31.43 76.22 11.14
N VAL A 13 -31.39 75.82 12.41
CA VAL A 13 -30.25 75.05 12.97
C VAL A 13 -30.42 73.60 12.55
N LEU A 14 -29.64 73.13 11.57
CA LEU A 14 -29.54 71.74 11.14
C LEU A 14 -28.71 70.98 12.14
N SER A 15 -29.33 70.28 13.09
CA SER A 15 -28.65 69.34 14.02
C SER A 15 -28.27 68.08 13.28
N ILE A 16 -27.01 67.95 12.91
CA ILE A 16 -26.42 66.66 12.40
C ILE A 16 -26.28 65.72 13.58
N LEU A 17 -27.18 64.73 13.69
CA LEU A 17 -27.01 63.56 14.58
C LEU A 17 -25.83 62.72 14.05
N LEU A 18 -24.65 62.85 14.66
CA LEU A 18 -23.55 61.88 14.51
C LEU A 18 -23.99 60.59 15.25
N VAL A 19 -24.47 59.58 14.49
CA VAL A 19 -24.58 58.21 14.97
C VAL A 19 -23.16 57.64 15.04
N PRO A 20 -22.64 57.24 16.22
CA PRO A 20 -21.36 56.57 16.29
C PRO A 20 -21.47 55.21 15.60
N LEU A 21 -20.78 55.03 14.48
CA LEU A 21 -20.56 53.72 13.86
C LEU A 21 -19.69 52.92 14.82
N GLN A 22 -20.34 52.13 15.69
CA GLN A 22 -19.60 51.13 16.50
C GLN A 22 -19.09 50.07 15.53
N LEU A 23 -17.82 50.19 15.13
CA LEU A 23 -17.09 49.05 14.60
C LEU A 23 -17.11 47.95 15.69
N ALA A 24 -17.96 46.96 15.54
CA ALA A 24 -17.90 45.77 16.36
C ALA A 24 -16.52 45.16 16.12
N ALA A 25 -15.63 45.30 17.10
CA ALA A 25 -14.35 44.55 17.09
C ALA A 25 -14.71 43.07 17.04
N GLN A 26 -14.38 42.39 15.93
CA GLN A 26 -14.54 40.95 15.82
C GLN A 26 -13.68 40.34 16.91
N ALA A 27 -14.31 39.64 17.85
CA ALA A 27 -13.56 38.92 18.88
C ALA A 27 -12.64 37.89 18.21
N ALA A 28 -11.43 37.77 18.71
CA ALA A 28 -10.52 36.76 18.22
C ALA A 28 -11.16 35.36 18.38
N PRO A 29 -10.94 34.43 17.43
CA PRO A 29 -11.51 33.09 17.49
C PRO A 29 -11.08 32.38 18.78
N ALA A 30 -11.99 31.64 19.40
CA ALA A 30 -11.67 30.83 20.58
C ALA A 30 -10.82 29.64 20.16
N VAL A 31 -9.66 29.46 20.77
CA VAL A 31 -8.76 28.33 20.46
C VAL A 31 -9.20 27.09 21.25
N GLN A 32 -9.46 26.00 20.52
CA GLN A 32 -9.82 24.69 21.08
C GLN A 32 -8.83 23.64 20.61
N THR A 33 -8.20 22.90 21.52
CA THR A 33 -7.29 21.79 21.20
C THR A 33 -7.96 20.46 21.47
N SER A 34 -7.90 19.54 20.51
CA SER A 34 -8.37 18.17 20.62
C SER A 34 -7.20 17.19 20.45
N THR A 35 -7.17 16.19 21.31
CA THR A 35 -6.16 15.14 21.34
C THR A 35 -6.80 13.75 21.29
N LEU A 36 -5.99 12.68 21.33
CA LEU A 36 -6.50 11.30 21.43
C LEU A 36 -7.38 11.05 22.68
N ALA A 37 -7.35 11.91 23.69
CA ALA A 37 -8.23 11.79 24.87
C ALA A 37 -9.73 12.01 24.50
N ASP A 38 -9.99 12.78 23.45
CA ASP A 38 -11.33 13.08 22.96
C ASP A 38 -11.84 12.03 21.97
N GLN A 39 -10.96 11.14 21.50
CA GLN A 39 -11.29 10.10 20.50
C GLN A 39 -12.30 9.10 21.06
N ARG A 40 -13.37 8.86 20.30
CA ARG A 40 -14.43 7.90 20.62
C ARG A 40 -14.40 6.70 19.71
N ASP A 41 -14.04 6.92 18.46
CA ASP A 41 -13.94 5.86 17.45
C ASP A 41 -12.86 6.17 16.43
N VAL A 42 -12.24 5.13 15.89
CA VAL A 42 -11.32 5.24 14.76
C VAL A 42 -11.49 4.04 13.84
N ALA A 43 -11.62 4.31 12.54
CA ALA A 43 -11.62 3.30 11.51
C ALA A 43 -10.49 3.57 10.51
N VAL A 44 -9.81 2.52 10.10
CA VAL A 44 -8.70 2.59 9.14
C VAL A 44 -8.95 1.60 8.02
N THR A 45 -9.14 2.11 6.81
CA THR A 45 -9.29 1.31 5.58
C THR A 45 -7.98 1.36 4.81
N VAL A 46 -7.26 0.25 4.72
CA VAL A 46 -5.94 0.16 4.08
C VAL A 46 -6.06 -0.44 2.69
N TYR A 47 -5.38 0.16 1.72
CA TYR A 47 -5.34 -0.26 0.32
C TYR A 47 -3.98 -0.89 -0.02
N THR A 48 -3.93 -1.65 -1.10
CA THR A 48 -2.67 -2.24 -1.62
C THR A 48 -1.76 -1.22 -2.31
N SER A 49 -2.22 0.02 -2.49
CA SER A 49 -1.53 1.11 -3.19
C SER A 49 -0.81 2.10 -2.28
N ASN A 50 -0.33 1.64 -1.13
CA ASN A 50 0.43 2.44 -0.13
C ASN A 50 -0.35 3.65 0.41
N ILE A 51 -1.66 3.49 0.63
CA ILE A 51 -2.53 4.49 1.26
C ILE A 51 -3.50 3.86 2.25
N ALA A 52 -4.00 4.68 3.17
CA ALA A 52 -5.16 4.34 3.99
C ALA A 52 -6.12 5.53 4.12
N LEU A 53 -7.41 5.24 4.20
CA LEU A 53 -8.43 6.17 4.64
C LEU A 53 -8.58 6.04 6.16
N VAL A 54 -8.37 7.14 6.87
CA VAL A 54 -8.59 7.24 8.32
C VAL A 54 -9.87 8.01 8.56
N ARG A 55 -10.71 7.51 9.45
CA ARG A 55 -11.89 8.18 9.99
C ARG A 55 -11.74 8.22 11.51
N ASP A 56 -11.54 9.42 12.06
CA ASP A 56 -11.30 9.69 13.48
C ASP A 56 -12.47 10.48 14.06
N VAL A 57 -13.24 9.87 14.95
CA VAL A 57 -14.41 10.48 15.59
C VAL A 57 -14.04 10.91 17.00
N ARG A 58 -14.21 12.21 17.29
CA ARG A 58 -13.96 12.80 18.62
C ARG A 58 -15.20 13.48 19.19
N LEU A 59 -15.33 13.45 20.49
CA LEU A 59 -16.36 14.21 21.21
C LEU A 59 -15.78 15.56 21.61
N LEU A 60 -16.24 16.64 20.99
CA LEU A 60 -15.73 17.98 21.19
C LEU A 60 -16.76 18.90 21.85
N GLN A 61 -16.30 19.75 22.76
CA GLN A 61 -17.07 20.84 23.35
C GLN A 61 -16.62 22.14 22.68
N LEU A 62 -17.25 22.47 21.54
CA LEU A 62 -16.92 23.67 20.78
C LEU A 62 -17.72 24.86 21.28
N PRO A 63 -17.10 26.02 21.60
CA PRO A 63 -17.83 27.23 21.90
C PRO A 63 -18.65 27.70 20.68
N THR A 64 -19.73 28.41 20.91
CA THR A 64 -20.50 29.05 19.83
C THR A 64 -19.74 30.22 19.22
N GLY A 65 -19.90 30.44 17.92
CA GLY A 65 -19.20 31.46 17.14
C GLY A 65 -17.95 30.89 16.42
N THR A 66 -16.96 31.73 16.17
CA THR A 66 -15.76 31.38 15.44
C THR A 66 -14.76 30.67 16.36
N VAL A 67 -14.29 29.49 15.95
CA VAL A 67 -13.41 28.59 16.73
C VAL A 67 -12.20 28.21 15.88
N ASP A 68 -10.99 28.39 16.44
CA ASP A 68 -9.73 27.81 15.95
C ASP A 68 -9.57 26.40 16.57
N LEU A 69 -9.93 25.35 15.82
CA LEU A 69 -9.81 23.97 16.28
C LEU A 69 -8.47 23.38 15.87
N ARG A 70 -7.65 22.99 16.86
CA ARG A 70 -6.39 22.28 16.70
C ARG A 70 -6.59 20.79 16.98
N PHE A 71 -6.65 19.99 15.92
CA PHE A 71 -6.90 18.55 15.99
C PHE A 71 -5.56 17.79 15.88
N MET A 72 -5.01 17.44 17.02
CA MET A 72 -3.67 16.84 17.15
C MET A 72 -3.68 15.32 17.01
N ASP A 73 -2.49 14.72 16.95
CA ASP A 73 -2.27 13.26 16.94
C ASP A 73 -2.79 12.56 15.65
N ILE A 74 -2.80 13.25 14.53
CA ILE A 74 -3.13 12.66 13.24
C ILE A 74 -1.93 11.97 12.60
N ALA A 75 -2.14 11.28 11.47
CA ALA A 75 -1.03 10.70 10.70
C ALA A 75 -0.09 11.78 10.15
N ALA A 76 1.23 11.57 10.27
CA ALA A 76 2.22 12.52 9.74
C ALA A 76 2.25 12.55 8.20
N GLN A 77 1.84 11.44 7.56
CA GLN A 77 1.81 11.27 6.10
C GLN A 77 0.43 11.59 5.49
N VAL A 78 -0.36 12.42 6.19
CA VAL A 78 -1.67 12.85 5.69
C VAL A 78 -1.53 13.60 4.36
N ASN A 79 -2.48 13.38 3.45
CA ASN A 79 -2.64 14.20 2.26
C ASN A 79 -3.64 15.34 2.59
N PRO A 80 -3.18 16.59 2.74
CA PRO A 80 -4.03 17.70 3.18
C PRO A 80 -5.24 17.97 2.26
N ALA A 81 -5.09 17.70 0.96
CA ALA A 81 -6.16 17.91 -0.02
C ALA A 81 -7.36 16.95 0.16
N THR A 82 -7.19 15.89 0.95
CA THR A 82 -8.23 14.87 1.18
C THR A 82 -8.91 14.99 2.54
N VAL A 83 -8.50 15.98 3.32
CA VAL A 83 -9.02 16.17 4.68
C VAL A 83 -10.44 16.71 4.63
N HIS A 84 -11.32 16.09 5.39
CA HIS A 84 -12.70 16.52 5.56
C HIS A 84 -13.10 16.43 7.03
N ILE A 85 -13.88 17.41 7.51
CA ILE A 85 -14.41 17.44 8.86
C ILE A 85 -15.93 17.67 8.81
N VAL A 86 -16.66 16.93 9.64
CA VAL A 86 -18.11 17.04 9.74
C VAL A 86 -18.58 16.76 11.16
N SER A 87 -19.58 17.48 11.64
CA SER A 87 -20.29 17.11 12.85
C SER A 87 -21.30 16.00 12.55
N LEU A 88 -21.19 14.86 13.23
CA LEU A 88 -22.14 13.76 13.09
C LEU A 88 -23.45 14.01 13.85
N THR A 89 -23.42 14.84 14.89
CA THR A 89 -24.59 15.13 15.75
C THR A 89 -25.33 16.42 15.36
N ALA A 90 -24.62 17.41 14.81
CA ALA A 90 -25.17 18.70 14.40
C ALA A 90 -24.53 19.19 13.08
N PRO A 91 -24.73 18.48 11.95
CA PRO A 91 -24.05 18.79 10.71
C PRO A 91 -24.38 20.16 10.11
N ALA A 92 -25.56 20.68 10.37
CA ALA A 92 -25.98 22.01 9.90
C ALA A 92 -25.41 23.18 10.74
N ASP A 93 -24.86 22.87 11.92
CA ASP A 93 -24.40 23.87 12.87
C ASP A 93 -22.87 24.06 12.87
N LEU A 94 -22.14 23.27 12.10
CA LEU A 94 -20.69 23.33 11.98
C LEU A 94 -20.31 23.64 10.53
N THR A 95 -19.69 24.80 10.31
CA THR A 95 -19.23 25.25 8.99
C THR A 95 -17.73 25.45 9.01
N VAL A 96 -17.02 24.92 8.01
CA VAL A 96 -15.58 25.12 7.83
C VAL A 96 -15.37 26.44 7.08
N LEU A 97 -14.63 27.36 7.68
CA LEU A 97 -14.22 28.62 7.08
C LEU A 97 -12.84 28.51 6.43
N GLU A 98 -11.88 27.89 7.14
CA GLU A 98 -10.51 27.67 6.68
C GLU A 98 -10.01 26.32 7.17
N GLN A 99 -9.09 25.72 6.40
CA GLN A 99 -8.45 24.45 6.73
C GLN A 99 -6.95 24.54 6.46
N ASN A 100 -6.15 24.25 7.48
CA ASN A 100 -4.69 24.26 7.42
C ASN A 100 -4.13 22.94 7.95
N TYR A 101 -3.01 22.52 7.42
CA TYR A 101 -2.21 21.40 7.92
C TYR A 101 -0.87 21.93 8.41
N GLU A 102 -0.63 21.81 9.71
CA GLU A 102 0.60 22.25 10.35
C GLU A 102 1.58 21.08 10.46
N TYR A 103 2.63 21.16 9.66
CA TYR A 103 3.69 20.15 9.56
C TYR A 103 5.04 20.63 10.10
N ASP A 104 5.12 21.87 10.63
CA ASP A 104 6.30 22.38 11.33
C ASP A 104 6.39 21.72 12.71
N LEU A 105 6.94 20.49 12.73
CA LEU A 105 7.09 19.73 13.95
C LEU A 105 8.28 20.22 14.77
N LEU A 106 8.05 20.29 16.09
CA LEU A 106 9.03 20.67 17.08
C LEU A 106 10.30 19.80 17.00
N ASN A 107 11.40 20.43 16.60
CA ASN A 107 12.72 19.84 16.65
C ASN A 107 13.77 20.95 16.89
N PRO A 108 15.01 20.62 17.26
CA PRO A 108 16.02 21.63 17.57
C PRO A 108 16.32 22.63 16.44
N ALA A 109 16.35 22.17 15.19
CA ALA A 109 16.61 23.03 14.02
C ALA A 109 15.47 24.03 13.81
N LYS A 110 14.21 23.54 13.85
CA LYS A 110 13.02 24.39 13.72
C LYS A 110 12.87 25.40 14.86
N LEU A 111 13.24 25.02 16.09
CA LEU A 111 13.30 25.97 17.21
C LEU A 111 14.24 27.11 16.90
N LEU A 112 15.47 26.83 16.45
CA LEU A 112 16.42 27.86 16.04
C LEU A 112 15.86 28.76 14.95
N ASP A 113 15.26 28.18 13.88
CA ASP A 113 14.67 28.95 12.78
C ASP A 113 13.58 29.92 13.27
N LYS A 114 12.71 29.50 14.19
CA LYS A 114 11.61 30.31 14.75
C LYS A 114 12.08 31.32 15.82
N TYR A 115 13.32 31.16 16.29
CA TYR A 115 13.94 32.08 17.25
C TYR A 115 14.84 33.14 16.61
N VAL A 116 14.93 33.20 15.27
CA VAL A 116 15.61 34.29 14.61
C VAL A 116 14.97 35.62 15.01
N GLY A 117 15.80 36.57 15.47
CA GLY A 117 15.39 37.85 16.05
C GLY A 117 15.04 37.83 17.53
N LYS A 118 15.08 36.67 18.20
CA LYS A 118 14.71 36.50 19.63
C LYS A 118 15.93 36.13 20.49
N GLU A 119 15.79 36.33 21.82
CA GLU A 119 16.80 35.97 22.78
C GLU A 119 16.77 34.46 23.09
N VAL A 120 17.97 33.86 23.13
CA VAL A 120 18.22 32.46 23.49
C VAL A 120 19.36 32.43 24.50
N THR A 121 19.31 31.54 25.49
CA THR A 121 20.41 31.33 26.40
C THR A 121 21.30 30.19 25.89
N LEU A 122 22.57 30.53 25.62
CA LEU A 122 23.63 29.61 25.21
C LEU A 122 24.32 29.06 26.46
N VAL A 123 24.44 27.74 26.60
CA VAL A 123 25.06 27.11 27.73
C VAL A 123 26.31 26.37 27.30
N ARG A 124 27.41 26.56 28.05
CA ARG A 124 28.68 25.84 27.93
C ARG A 124 29.02 25.13 29.23
N LEU A 125 29.44 23.90 29.11
CA LEU A 125 29.94 23.10 30.22
C LEU A 125 31.48 23.17 30.23
N ARG A 126 32.08 23.77 31.25
CA ARG A 126 33.51 23.74 31.44
C ARG A 126 33.90 22.80 32.59
N THR A 127 34.79 21.86 32.30
CA THR A 127 35.34 20.98 33.34
C THR A 127 36.66 21.54 33.80
N GLU A 128 36.70 22.06 35.03
CA GLU A 128 37.89 22.52 35.74
C GLU A 128 38.05 21.72 37.01
N ASN A 129 39.27 21.20 37.26
CA ASN A 129 39.63 20.46 38.49
C ASN A 129 38.63 19.36 38.91
N ASN A 130 38.21 18.52 37.95
CA ASN A 130 37.25 17.42 38.14
C ASN A 130 35.83 17.87 38.58
N SER A 131 35.49 19.16 38.43
CA SER A 131 34.13 19.69 38.60
C SER A 131 33.67 20.36 37.30
N THR A 132 32.42 20.07 36.89
CA THR A 132 31.81 20.69 35.71
C THR A 132 31.10 21.96 36.16
N LYS A 133 31.48 23.11 35.58
CA LYS A 133 30.79 24.40 35.76
C LYS A 133 30.01 24.73 34.52
N GLU A 134 28.81 25.25 34.73
CA GLU A 134 27.91 25.73 33.68
C GLU A 134 28.10 27.24 33.51
N GLU A 135 28.47 27.67 32.27
CA GLU A 135 28.51 29.07 31.89
C GLU A 135 27.36 29.35 30.95
N SER A 136 26.50 30.31 31.27
CA SER A 136 25.38 30.70 30.42
C SER A 136 25.52 32.12 29.93
N VAL A 137 25.20 32.32 28.62
CA VAL A 137 25.23 33.64 27.96
C VAL A 137 23.92 33.87 27.22
N LYS A 138 23.29 35.01 27.48
CA LYS A 138 22.14 35.48 26.71
C LYS A 138 22.59 36.06 25.39
N ALA A 139 22.01 35.60 24.28
CA ALA A 139 22.34 36.07 22.94
C ALA A 139 21.07 36.17 22.09
N THR A 140 21.02 37.12 21.20
CA THR A 140 19.96 37.19 20.17
C THR A 140 20.42 36.45 18.93
N LEU A 141 19.58 35.51 18.44
CA LEU A 141 19.85 34.81 17.19
C LEU A 141 19.54 35.72 16.00
N LEU A 142 20.54 36.15 15.25
CA LEU A 142 20.37 37.05 14.09
C LEU A 142 19.99 36.30 12.81
N ALA A 143 20.55 35.11 12.60
CA ALA A 143 20.30 34.28 11.43
C ALA A 143 20.65 32.82 11.73
N ASN A 144 20.05 31.86 10.97
CA ASN A 144 20.33 30.41 11.04
C ASN A 144 20.38 29.73 9.67
N ASN A 145 20.78 30.43 8.60
CA ASN A 145 20.72 29.90 7.22
C ASN A 145 21.79 28.84 6.93
N GLU A 146 23.03 29.03 7.41
CA GLU A 146 24.15 28.07 7.27
C GLU A 146 24.80 27.80 8.64
N GLY A 147 24.03 27.93 9.69
CA GLY A 147 24.44 27.91 11.07
C GLY A 147 24.12 29.20 11.80
N PRO A 148 24.13 29.17 13.14
CA PRO A 148 23.66 30.27 13.96
C PRO A 148 24.64 31.44 13.98
N VAL A 149 24.11 32.66 13.77
CA VAL A 149 24.78 33.92 13.94
C VAL A 149 24.18 34.65 15.13
N TRP A 150 24.97 34.95 16.15
CA TRP A 150 24.53 35.49 17.41
C TRP A 150 24.95 36.94 17.63
N LYS A 151 24.10 37.69 18.28
CA LYS A 151 24.46 38.98 18.88
C LYS A 151 24.61 38.78 20.39
N VAL A 152 25.83 38.96 20.90
CA VAL A 152 26.17 38.87 22.32
C VAL A 152 26.62 40.28 22.77
N GLY A 153 25.80 40.96 23.55
CA GLY A 153 26.02 42.36 23.87
C GLY A 153 26.04 43.23 22.62
N ASN A 154 27.17 43.85 22.31
CA ASN A 154 27.32 44.66 21.12
C ASN A 154 28.01 43.92 19.96
N ASP A 155 28.48 42.71 20.17
CA ASP A 155 29.29 41.96 19.20
C ASP A 155 28.45 40.98 18.40
N ILE A 156 28.80 40.75 17.12
CA ILE A 156 28.26 39.70 16.27
C ILE A 156 29.25 38.55 16.30
N VAL A 157 28.75 37.35 16.67
CA VAL A 157 29.57 36.17 16.88
C VAL A 157 29.07 35.03 15.98
N THR A 158 29.98 34.41 15.23
CA THR A 158 29.75 33.22 14.42
C THR A 158 30.64 32.07 14.91
N GLY A 159 30.25 30.83 14.64
CA GLY A 159 31.05 29.66 15.05
C GLY A 159 31.12 29.44 16.58
N MET A 160 30.26 30.10 17.32
CA MET A 160 30.16 29.91 18.79
C MET A 160 29.64 28.54 19.11
N SER A 161 30.46 27.64 19.68
CA SER A 161 30.02 26.35 20.18
C SER A 161 29.31 26.53 21.51
N SER A 162 28.16 25.85 21.65
CA SER A 162 27.45 25.69 22.92
C SER A 162 27.10 24.20 23.09
N ASP A 163 27.06 23.74 24.32
CA ASP A 163 26.67 22.36 24.62
C ASP A 163 25.16 22.17 24.44
N HIS A 164 24.37 23.19 24.81
CA HIS A 164 22.94 23.23 24.55
C HIS A 164 22.38 24.66 24.55
N TYR A 165 21.15 24.80 24.02
CA TYR A 165 20.39 26.03 23.96
C TYR A 165 19.17 25.94 24.90
N ILE A 166 18.87 27.02 25.64
CA ILE A 166 17.65 27.15 26.44
C ILE A 166 16.76 28.20 25.76
N PHE A 167 15.57 27.75 25.36
CA PHE A 167 14.54 28.58 24.79
C PHE A 167 13.49 28.91 25.85
N PRO A 168 13.02 30.17 25.99
CA PRO A 168 12.05 30.54 27.02
C PRO A 168 10.69 29.89 26.80
N ASP A 169 10.24 29.77 25.55
CA ASP A 169 8.92 29.26 25.18
C ASP A 169 8.95 28.43 23.87
N VAL A 170 7.89 27.65 23.64
CA VAL A 170 7.65 27.02 22.33
C VAL A 170 6.87 28.00 21.45
N PRO A 171 7.34 28.36 20.26
CA PRO A 171 6.62 29.24 19.32
C PRO A 171 5.23 28.70 18.99
N GLU A 172 4.25 29.59 18.81
CA GLU A 172 2.82 29.23 18.60
C GLU A 172 2.59 28.35 17.37
N ASN A 173 3.40 28.47 16.32
CA ASN A 173 3.27 27.70 15.06
C ASN A 173 4.21 26.50 15.03
N LEU A 174 4.65 25.99 16.15
CA LEU A 174 5.51 24.81 16.24
C LEU A 174 4.81 23.74 17.09
N TYR A 175 4.43 22.65 16.45
CA TYR A 175 3.61 21.61 17.05
C TYR A 175 4.46 20.40 17.47
N SER A 176 4.17 19.83 18.63
CA SER A 176 4.83 18.60 19.08
C SER A 176 4.43 17.36 18.26
N LYS A 177 3.32 17.44 17.56
CA LYS A 177 2.73 16.37 16.77
C LYS A 177 2.02 16.93 15.54
N PRO A 178 1.86 16.13 14.45
CA PRO A 178 1.10 16.54 13.28
C PRO A 178 -0.32 16.99 13.68
N THR A 179 -0.73 18.15 13.19
CA THR A 179 -1.96 18.83 13.63
C THR A 179 -2.72 19.38 12.42
N LEU A 180 -4.02 19.08 12.35
CA LEU A 180 -4.94 19.79 11.47
C LEU A 180 -5.52 20.99 12.22
N VAL A 181 -5.57 22.14 11.56
CA VAL A 181 -6.11 23.38 12.13
C VAL A 181 -7.27 23.84 11.27
N TRP A 182 -8.43 24.03 11.89
CA TRP A 182 -9.60 24.55 11.23
C TRP A 182 -10.09 25.83 11.89
N LEU A 183 -10.39 26.82 11.07
CA LEU A 183 -11.25 27.92 11.49
C LEU A 183 -12.69 27.51 11.19
N LEU A 184 -13.48 27.33 12.25
CA LEU A 184 -14.87 26.84 12.19
C LEU A 184 -15.83 27.91 12.63
N GLU A 185 -17.04 27.95 12.06
CA GLU A 185 -18.19 28.61 12.64
C GLU A 185 -19.10 27.56 13.28
N ASN A 186 -19.29 27.64 14.60
CA ASN A 186 -20.12 26.72 15.37
C ASN A 186 -21.36 27.44 15.91
N LYS A 187 -22.56 26.90 15.63
CA LYS A 187 -23.84 27.39 16.13
C LYS A 187 -24.43 26.55 17.25
N ALA A 188 -23.94 25.30 17.41
CA ALA A 188 -24.38 24.39 18.46
C ALA A 188 -23.78 24.77 19.80
N SER A 189 -24.56 24.67 20.88
CA SER A 189 -24.13 24.91 22.25
C SER A 189 -23.80 23.63 23.01
N ALA A 190 -24.21 22.46 22.49
CA ALA A 190 -23.95 21.15 23.10
C ALA A 190 -22.70 20.51 22.55
N GLY A 191 -22.15 19.52 23.28
CA GLY A 191 -21.07 18.69 22.80
C GLY A 191 -21.42 17.95 21.51
N GLN A 192 -20.48 17.90 20.58
CA GLN A 192 -20.64 17.31 19.25
C GLN A 192 -19.71 16.15 19.02
N SER A 193 -20.22 15.08 18.39
CA SER A 193 -19.36 14.06 17.78
C SER A 193 -18.91 14.57 16.41
N VAL A 194 -17.62 14.84 16.28
CA VAL A 194 -17.01 15.38 15.07
C VAL A 194 -16.13 14.31 14.45
N GLU A 195 -16.33 14.02 13.17
CA GLU A 195 -15.50 13.12 12.38
C GLU A 195 -14.53 13.92 11.52
N ALA A 196 -13.24 13.62 11.66
CA ALA A 196 -12.20 14.00 10.71
C ALA A 196 -11.85 12.78 9.85
N SER A 197 -11.95 12.91 8.53
CA SER A 197 -11.57 11.86 7.59
C SER A 197 -10.49 12.37 6.63
N TYR A 198 -9.49 11.51 6.33
CA TYR A 198 -8.38 11.87 5.46
C TYR A 198 -7.66 10.64 4.90
N LEU A 199 -7.02 10.81 3.74
CA LEU A 199 -6.08 9.83 3.23
C LEU A 199 -4.68 10.08 3.82
N THR A 200 -4.01 9.01 4.22
CA THR A 200 -2.60 9.00 4.61
C THR A 200 -1.81 8.05 3.73
N ASN A 201 -0.57 8.41 3.42
CA ASN A 201 0.37 7.51 2.76
C ASN A 201 1.10 6.63 3.79
N GLU A 202 2.01 5.78 3.31
CA GLU A 202 2.87 4.91 4.12
C GLU A 202 2.09 3.89 4.98
N MET A 203 0.92 3.48 4.51
CA MET A 203 0.22 2.30 4.98
C MET A 203 -0.08 1.38 3.81
N ASN A 204 0.26 0.10 3.97
CA ASN A 204 0.10 -0.90 2.92
C ASN A 204 -0.28 -2.25 3.51
N TRP A 205 -0.93 -3.09 2.70
CA TRP A 205 -1.14 -4.47 3.03
C TRP A 205 -0.93 -5.37 1.82
N SER A 206 -0.58 -6.63 2.08
CA SER A 206 -0.46 -7.70 1.09
C SER A 206 -1.06 -8.99 1.65
N ALA A 207 -1.45 -9.91 0.75
CA ALA A 207 -1.79 -11.26 1.13
C ALA A 207 -0.58 -12.17 0.94
N ASP A 208 -0.36 -13.04 1.92
CA ASP A 208 0.65 -14.10 1.89
C ASP A 208 -0.06 -15.44 2.14
N TYR A 209 0.24 -16.43 1.33
CA TYR A 209 -0.38 -17.74 1.44
C TYR A 209 0.67 -18.83 1.69
N VAL A 210 0.27 -19.80 2.50
CA VAL A 210 1.05 -21.02 2.78
C VAL A 210 0.23 -22.21 2.32
N LEU A 211 0.70 -22.89 1.28
CA LEU A 211 0.11 -24.12 0.75
C LEU A 211 0.95 -25.31 1.22
N THR A 212 0.41 -26.15 2.09
CA THR A 212 1.10 -27.35 2.60
C THR A 212 0.53 -28.60 1.93
N ILE A 213 1.32 -29.26 1.09
CA ILE A 213 0.91 -30.46 0.38
C ILE A 213 0.87 -31.65 1.34
N ALA A 214 -0.25 -32.35 1.34
CA ALA A 214 -0.41 -33.58 2.13
C ALA A 214 0.44 -34.74 1.55
N ASN A 215 0.70 -35.76 2.37
CA ASN A 215 1.54 -36.92 1.96
C ASN A 215 0.97 -37.68 0.75
N ASN A 216 -0.34 -37.63 0.51
CA ASN A 216 -0.97 -38.25 -0.66
C ASN A 216 -0.73 -37.48 -1.96
N GLN A 217 -0.12 -36.30 -1.93
CA GLN A 217 0.13 -35.39 -3.03
C GLN A 217 -1.10 -34.99 -3.88
N LYS A 218 -2.32 -35.23 -3.38
CA LYS A 218 -3.60 -34.93 -4.04
C LYS A 218 -4.38 -33.83 -3.34
N ASN A 219 -4.02 -33.57 -2.08
CA ASN A 219 -4.65 -32.53 -1.27
C ASN A 219 -3.59 -31.63 -0.65
N ALA A 220 -3.99 -30.41 -0.31
CA ALA A 220 -3.15 -29.45 0.40
C ALA A 220 -4.01 -28.65 1.40
N ASP A 221 -3.36 -28.09 2.39
CA ASP A 221 -3.95 -27.10 3.29
C ASP A 221 -3.46 -25.72 2.87
N LEU A 222 -4.40 -24.76 2.68
CA LEU A 222 -4.10 -23.39 2.30
C LEU A 222 -4.42 -22.46 3.46
N ASN A 223 -3.41 -21.76 3.95
CA ASN A 223 -3.53 -20.73 4.97
C ASN A 223 -3.17 -19.38 4.37
N GLY A 224 -4.05 -18.39 4.48
CA GLY A 224 -3.84 -17.04 4.03
C GLY A 224 -3.63 -16.08 5.21
N TRP A 225 -2.69 -15.16 5.04
CA TRP A 225 -2.34 -14.12 5.99
C TRP A 225 -2.43 -12.76 5.34
N VAL A 226 -2.88 -11.77 6.08
CA VAL A 226 -2.71 -10.36 5.77
C VAL A 226 -1.44 -9.88 6.44
N THR A 227 -0.50 -9.36 5.69
CA THR A 227 0.66 -8.61 6.18
C THR A 227 0.38 -7.13 6.00
N LEU A 228 0.23 -6.40 7.11
CA LEU A 228 -0.07 -4.97 7.16
C LEU A 228 1.12 -4.21 7.72
N VAL A 229 1.49 -3.12 7.05
CA VAL A 229 2.60 -2.23 7.44
C VAL A 229 2.04 -0.85 7.74
N ASN A 230 2.44 -0.26 8.88
CA ASN A 230 2.07 1.10 9.28
C ASN A 230 3.31 1.97 9.51
N HIS A 231 3.59 2.87 8.55
CA HIS A 231 4.60 3.94 8.65
C HIS A 231 3.97 5.34 8.55
N SER A 232 2.66 5.46 8.77
CA SER A 232 1.90 6.71 8.62
C SER A 232 2.32 7.85 9.55
N GLY A 233 3.17 7.57 10.53
CA GLY A 233 3.61 8.55 11.52
C GLY A 233 2.77 8.58 12.79
N THR A 234 1.76 7.70 12.94
CA THR A 234 0.95 7.57 14.15
C THR A 234 0.51 6.13 14.41
N ALA A 235 0.07 5.86 15.64
CA ALA A 235 -0.56 4.60 16.02
C ALA A 235 -2.07 4.75 16.09
N PHE A 236 -2.81 3.75 15.60
CA PHE A 236 -4.28 3.70 15.69
C PHE A 236 -4.66 2.64 16.72
N ARG A 237 -5.17 3.09 17.87
CA ARG A 237 -5.53 2.20 18.98
C ARG A 237 -6.99 1.80 18.88
N ASN A 238 -7.29 0.53 19.17
CA ASN A 238 -8.65 0.00 19.16
C ASN A 238 -9.41 0.33 17.85
N ALA A 239 -8.70 0.30 16.71
CA ALA A 239 -9.24 0.68 15.42
C ALA A 239 -10.12 -0.42 14.82
N GLN A 240 -11.17 -0.03 14.12
CA GLN A 240 -11.83 -0.89 13.14
C GLN A 240 -10.95 -0.96 11.89
N LEU A 241 -10.43 -2.14 11.58
CA LEU A 241 -9.57 -2.36 10.42
C LEU A 241 -10.40 -2.87 9.24
N GLN A 242 -10.22 -2.23 8.11
CA GLN A 242 -10.74 -2.64 6.81
C GLN A 242 -9.61 -2.70 5.79
N LEU A 243 -9.69 -3.65 4.85
CA LEU A 243 -8.70 -3.85 3.80
C LEU A 243 -9.42 -3.87 2.47
N VAL A 244 -8.95 -3.11 1.50
CA VAL A 244 -9.49 -3.09 0.15
C VAL A 244 -8.54 -3.82 -0.79
N ALA A 245 -9.03 -4.90 -1.40
CA ALA A 245 -8.35 -5.62 -2.47
C ALA A 245 -8.88 -5.14 -3.84
N GLY A 246 -7.97 -4.87 -4.75
CA GLY A 246 -8.21 -4.31 -6.08
C GLY A 246 -7.40 -3.05 -6.31
N GLU A 247 -7.28 -2.64 -7.57
CA GLU A 247 -6.51 -1.45 -7.96
C GLU A 247 -7.40 -0.21 -7.97
N VAL A 248 -7.21 0.67 -6.99
CA VAL A 248 -7.86 1.98 -6.96
C VAL A 248 -7.11 2.93 -7.91
N HIS A 249 -7.79 3.41 -8.97
CA HIS A 249 -7.20 4.38 -9.88
C HIS A 249 -6.97 5.72 -9.18
N ARG A 250 -5.72 6.20 -9.22
CA ARG A 250 -5.32 7.49 -8.65
C ARG A 250 -4.49 8.28 -9.65
N ILE A 251 -4.67 9.59 -9.65
CA ILE A 251 -3.73 10.50 -10.32
C ILE A 251 -2.49 10.58 -9.42
N GLN A 252 -1.39 9.94 -9.83
CA GLN A 252 -0.13 9.96 -9.08
C GLN A 252 0.83 11.02 -9.65
N PRO A 253 1.53 11.81 -8.79
CA PRO A 253 2.77 12.46 -9.20
C PRO A 253 3.84 11.39 -9.47
N PRO A 254 4.82 11.60 -10.36
CA PRO A 254 5.84 10.60 -10.71
C PRO A 254 6.70 10.20 -9.50
N VAL A 255 6.81 8.90 -9.23
CA VAL A 255 7.50 8.31 -8.06
C VAL A 255 8.67 7.43 -8.51
N ALA A 256 9.76 7.44 -7.71
CA ALA A 256 10.95 6.60 -7.86
C ALA A 256 10.70 5.15 -7.35
N PRO A 257 11.42 4.11 -7.86
CA PRO A 257 11.09 2.70 -7.62
C PRO A 257 11.49 2.17 -6.23
N PRO A 258 10.77 1.15 -5.68
CA PRO A 258 10.96 0.63 -4.33
C PRO A 258 12.04 -0.46 -4.20
N GLN A 259 12.57 -0.65 -2.97
CA GLN A 259 13.55 -1.68 -2.60
C GLN A 259 12.88 -2.89 -1.91
N PRO A 260 13.46 -4.12 -1.98
CA PRO A 260 12.83 -5.36 -1.52
C PRO A 260 12.97 -5.65 -0.02
N MET A 261 11.96 -6.27 0.59
CA MET A 261 11.91 -6.68 2.01
C MET A 261 12.11 -8.18 2.27
N MET A 262 12.57 -8.51 3.50
CA MET A 262 12.95 -9.84 4.00
C MET A 262 11.77 -10.65 4.60
N LYS A 263 11.94 -11.99 4.66
CA LYS A 263 10.97 -13.04 4.97
C LYS A 263 10.72 -13.28 6.47
N ALA A 264 9.48 -13.66 6.84
CA ALA A 264 9.10 -14.20 8.15
C ALA A 264 8.51 -15.61 8.04
N LEU A 265 8.70 -16.45 9.07
CA LEU A 265 8.32 -17.86 9.18
C LEU A 265 6.89 -18.05 9.74
N ALA A 266 6.18 -19.09 9.30
CA ALA A 266 4.77 -19.34 9.56
C ALA A 266 4.49 -20.13 10.87
N ALA A 267 3.37 -19.81 11.54
CA ALA A 267 2.76 -20.50 12.68
C ALA A 267 1.35 -21.03 12.33
N PRO A 268 0.76 -22.02 13.08
CA PRO A 268 -0.49 -22.69 12.71
C PRO A 268 -1.72 -21.74 12.76
N ALA A 269 -2.70 -22.05 11.91
CA ALA A 269 -3.81 -21.17 11.54
C ALA A 269 -4.92 -21.05 12.60
N PRO A 270 -5.37 -19.83 12.91
CA PRO A 270 -6.58 -19.55 13.69
C PRO A 270 -7.86 -19.45 12.80
N PRO A 271 -9.07 -19.44 13.40
CA PRO A 271 -10.34 -19.33 12.67
C PRO A 271 -10.47 -18.00 11.90
N ARG A 272 -11.39 -17.95 10.94
CA ARG A 272 -11.67 -16.77 10.09
C ARG A 272 -11.88 -15.53 10.96
N GLN A 273 -11.14 -14.46 10.67
CA GLN A 273 -11.20 -13.20 11.42
C GLN A 273 -11.76 -12.04 10.60
N PHE A 274 -12.00 -12.22 9.29
CA PHE A 274 -12.52 -11.18 8.42
C PHE A 274 -13.88 -11.56 7.84
N ALA A 275 -14.82 -10.62 7.89
CA ALA A 275 -16.01 -10.60 7.04
C ALA A 275 -15.66 -9.96 5.70
N GLN A 276 -16.14 -10.53 4.60
CA GLN A 276 -15.88 -10.05 3.23
C GLN A 276 -17.18 -9.59 2.58
N GLU A 277 -17.12 -8.42 1.91
CA GLU A 277 -18.20 -7.90 1.08
C GLU A 277 -17.66 -7.28 -0.21
N ALA A 278 -18.49 -7.23 -1.25
CA ALA A 278 -18.16 -6.49 -2.47
C ALA A 278 -18.54 -5.02 -2.30
N ILE A 279 -17.60 -4.12 -2.65
CA ILE A 279 -17.83 -2.67 -2.69
C ILE A 279 -17.44 -2.14 -4.07
N SER A 280 -18.42 -1.77 -4.90
CA SER A 280 -18.18 -1.45 -6.31
C SER A 280 -17.45 -2.63 -7.00
N GLU A 281 -16.32 -2.38 -7.63
CA GLU A 281 -15.47 -3.38 -8.31
C GLU A 281 -14.36 -3.95 -7.40
N TYR A 282 -14.42 -3.71 -6.08
CA TYR A 282 -13.42 -4.09 -5.09
C TYR A 282 -13.98 -5.10 -4.09
N HIS A 283 -13.10 -5.79 -3.39
CA HIS A 283 -13.45 -6.59 -2.23
C HIS A 283 -12.96 -5.92 -0.95
N LEU A 284 -13.90 -5.67 -0.03
CA LEU A 284 -13.66 -5.12 1.29
C LEU A 284 -13.62 -6.27 2.31
N TYR A 285 -12.53 -6.37 3.05
CA TYR A 285 -12.35 -7.33 4.14
C TYR A 285 -12.35 -6.56 5.45
N THR A 286 -13.41 -6.72 6.25
CA THR A 286 -13.54 -6.07 7.57
C THR A 286 -13.11 -7.03 8.65
N LEU A 287 -12.13 -6.64 9.46
CA LEU A 287 -11.75 -7.40 10.65
C LEU A 287 -12.86 -7.29 11.70
N GLU A 288 -13.46 -8.43 12.10
CA GLU A 288 -14.62 -8.47 12.99
C GLU A 288 -14.32 -7.95 14.41
N ARG A 289 -13.06 -8.03 14.84
CA ARG A 289 -12.59 -7.47 16.11
C ARG A 289 -11.80 -6.20 15.92
N ARG A 290 -11.83 -5.33 16.89
CA ARG A 290 -10.94 -4.18 16.92
C ARG A 290 -9.48 -4.58 17.13
N THR A 291 -8.56 -3.78 16.62
CA THR A 291 -7.13 -4.04 16.72
C THR A 291 -6.33 -2.76 16.94
N ASN A 292 -5.12 -2.92 17.48
CA ASN A 292 -4.16 -1.82 17.57
C ASN A 292 -3.20 -1.89 16.38
N LEU A 293 -2.99 -0.78 15.70
CA LEU A 293 -2.00 -0.62 14.63
C LEU A 293 -0.92 0.31 15.16
N GLN A 294 0.22 -0.26 15.56
CA GLN A 294 1.30 0.55 16.12
C GLN A 294 2.08 1.26 15.01
N GLN A 295 2.69 2.38 15.35
CA GLN A 295 3.65 3.06 14.48
C GLN A 295 4.88 2.17 14.24
N ASN A 296 5.36 2.11 12.99
CA ASN A 296 6.50 1.29 12.56
C ASN A 296 6.30 -0.22 12.85
N GLU A 297 5.07 -0.70 12.72
CA GLU A 297 4.71 -2.10 12.93
C GLU A 297 4.45 -2.80 11.59
N THR A 298 4.96 -4.04 11.47
CA THR A 298 4.44 -5.02 10.52
C THR A 298 3.60 -6.03 11.29
N LYS A 299 2.33 -6.11 10.97
CA LYS A 299 1.35 -6.97 11.64
C LYS A 299 0.83 -8.04 10.70
N GLN A 300 0.79 -9.29 11.16
CA GLN A 300 0.14 -10.38 10.44
C GLN A 300 -1.18 -10.77 11.10
N ILE A 301 -2.23 -10.92 10.28
CA ILE A 301 -3.57 -11.31 10.70
C ILE A 301 -4.04 -12.43 9.78
N SER A 302 -4.59 -13.51 10.34
CA SER A 302 -5.12 -14.62 9.54
C SER A 302 -6.28 -14.15 8.68
N LEU A 303 -6.19 -14.39 7.36
CA LEU A 303 -7.21 -14.07 6.36
C LEU A 303 -8.16 -15.24 6.13
N LEU A 304 -7.58 -16.41 5.92
CA LEU A 304 -8.32 -17.65 5.65
C LEU A 304 -7.55 -18.89 6.13
N ALA A 305 -8.29 -19.97 6.35
CA ALA A 305 -7.74 -21.30 6.54
C ALA A 305 -8.65 -22.31 5.84
N SER A 306 -8.10 -23.11 4.94
CA SER A 306 -8.82 -24.16 4.22
C SER A 306 -8.01 -25.43 4.26
N THR A 307 -8.65 -26.54 4.57
CA THR A 307 -8.01 -27.85 4.68
C THR A 307 -8.53 -28.80 3.59
N GLY A 308 -7.67 -29.68 3.11
CA GLY A 308 -8.05 -30.70 2.14
C GLY A 308 -8.37 -30.16 0.74
N VAL A 309 -7.84 -28.99 0.38
CA VAL A 309 -7.96 -28.43 -0.98
C VAL A 309 -7.39 -29.42 -1.99
N ARG A 310 -8.21 -29.85 -2.94
CA ARG A 310 -7.74 -30.77 -4.00
C ARG A 310 -6.80 -30.06 -4.93
N ILE A 311 -5.62 -30.64 -5.14
CA ILE A 311 -4.60 -30.15 -6.05
C ILE A 311 -4.28 -31.19 -7.13
N ASP A 312 -3.97 -30.72 -8.33
CA ASP A 312 -3.47 -31.52 -9.45
C ASP A 312 -2.05 -31.07 -9.79
N LYS A 313 -1.08 -31.99 -9.72
CA LYS A 313 0.30 -31.74 -10.16
C LYS A 313 0.38 -31.95 -11.67
N VAL A 314 0.86 -30.94 -12.38
CA VAL A 314 1.00 -30.93 -13.84
C VAL A 314 2.45 -30.66 -14.21
N TYR A 315 2.98 -31.44 -15.16
CA TYR A 315 4.28 -31.20 -15.77
C TYR A 315 4.06 -30.48 -17.10
N LYS A 316 4.77 -29.39 -17.35
CA LYS A 316 4.64 -28.60 -18.57
C LYS A 316 6.01 -28.35 -19.23
N VAL A 317 6.01 -28.34 -20.55
CA VAL A 317 7.11 -27.86 -21.38
C VAL A 317 6.55 -26.79 -22.29
N ASP A 318 7.13 -25.61 -22.26
CA ASP A 318 6.77 -24.52 -23.16
C ASP A 318 7.83 -24.40 -24.25
N GLY A 319 7.46 -24.69 -25.50
CA GLY A 319 8.29 -24.45 -26.66
C GLY A 319 8.55 -22.98 -26.91
N GLN A 320 9.44 -22.68 -27.83
CA GLN A 320 9.87 -21.31 -28.13
C GLN A 320 9.42 -20.91 -29.56
N LEU A 321 8.93 -19.68 -29.73
CA LEU A 321 8.46 -19.18 -31.03
C LEU A 321 9.55 -19.22 -32.11
N PHE A 322 10.83 -19.06 -31.73
CA PHE A 322 11.93 -19.07 -32.69
C PHE A 322 12.15 -20.45 -33.33
N TYR A 323 11.69 -21.55 -32.72
CA TYR A 323 11.77 -22.89 -33.32
C TYR A 323 11.09 -22.97 -34.69
N TYR A 324 10.10 -22.12 -34.92
CA TYR A 324 9.28 -22.09 -36.12
C TYR A 324 9.72 -21.04 -37.16
N ARG A 325 10.82 -20.29 -36.89
CA ARG A 325 11.26 -19.19 -37.75
C ARG A 325 12.51 -19.50 -38.58
N THR A 326 13.34 -20.42 -38.13
CA THR A 326 14.64 -20.71 -38.76
C THR A 326 14.94 -22.20 -38.80
N ALA A 327 15.75 -22.62 -39.79
CA ALA A 327 16.35 -23.94 -39.78
C ALA A 327 17.33 -24.02 -38.60
N GLN A 328 17.20 -25.07 -37.82
CA GLN A 328 18.15 -25.37 -36.75
C GLN A 328 19.36 -26.13 -37.36
N GLY A 329 20.56 -25.65 -37.06
CA GLY A 329 21.78 -26.30 -37.56
C GLY A 329 22.00 -27.70 -36.97
N PRO A 330 22.83 -28.53 -37.57
CA PRO A 330 23.23 -29.80 -36.98
C PRO A 330 24.01 -29.50 -35.64
N GLY A 331 23.51 -29.97 -34.55
CA GLY A 331 24.08 -29.73 -33.22
C GLY A 331 23.46 -30.63 -32.18
N GLU A 332 23.75 -30.33 -30.92
CA GLU A 332 23.11 -31.01 -29.80
C GLU A 332 21.59 -30.65 -29.77
N PRO A 333 20.74 -31.59 -29.30
CA PRO A 333 19.32 -31.30 -29.10
C PRO A 333 19.13 -30.11 -28.18
N LEU A 334 18.13 -29.29 -28.46
CA LEU A 334 17.68 -28.27 -27.53
C LEU A 334 17.05 -28.94 -26.31
N LYS A 335 17.14 -28.30 -25.16
CA LYS A 335 16.59 -28.81 -23.88
C LYS A 335 15.80 -27.70 -23.22
N ASP A 336 14.49 -27.91 -23.13
CA ASP A 336 13.61 -27.03 -22.37
C ASP A 336 13.39 -27.63 -20.97
N PRO A 337 13.36 -26.82 -19.90
CA PRO A 337 13.06 -27.31 -18.58
C PRO A 337 11.63 -27.84 -18.49
N VAL A 338 11.44 -28.99 -17.87
CA VAL A 338 10.09 -29.49 -17.55
C VAL A 338 9.62 -28.83 -16.25
N GLN A 339 8.68 -27.91 -16.39
CA GLN A 339 8.15 -27.13 -15.28
C GLN A 339 7.17 -27.98 -14.45
N VAL A 340 7.14 -27.75 -13.14
CA VAL A 340 6.20 -28.37 -12.20
C VAL A 340 5.16 -27.34 -11.77
N HIS A 341 3.91 -27.63 -12.06
CA HIS A 341 2.78 -26.78 -11.71
C HIS A 341 1.85 -27.48 -10.73
N LEU A 342 1.20 -26.69 -9.86
CA LEU A 342 0.11 -27.11 -9.01
C LEU A 342 -1.15 -26.36 -9.45
N LYS A 343 -2.18 -27.10 -9.89
CA LYS A 343 -3.46 -26.52 -10.27
C LYS A 343 -4.50 -26.87 -9.20
N PHE A 344 -5.32 -25.90 -8.81
CA PHE A 344 -6.49 -26.10 -7.95
C PHE A 344 -7.57 -25.05 -8.22
N ASN A 345 -8.81 -25.40 -7.91
CA ASN A 345 -9.95 -24.52 -8.16
C ASN A 345 -10.39 -23.82 -6.89
N ASN A 346 -10.66 -22.52 -6.96
CA ASN A 346 -11.16 -21.69 -5.87
C ASN A 346 -12.67 -21.84 -5.71
N SER A 347 -13.18 -23.03 -5.47
CA SER A 347 -14.61 -23.30 -5.33
C SER A 347 -14.97 -23.85 -3.96
N GLN A 348 -16.19 -23.61 -3.51
CA GLN A 348 -16.66 -24.01 -2.19
C GLN A 348 -16.73 -25.54 -2.03
N ASP A 349 -17.06 -26.28 -3.09
CA ASP A 349 -17.05 -27.73 -3.13
C ASP A 349 -15.64 -28.34 -3.06
N LYS A 350 -14.59 -27.50 -3.24
CA LYS A 350 -13.17 -27.85 -3.10
C LYS A 350 -12.53 -27.23 -1.86
N SER A 351 -13.31 -26.90 -0.84
CA SER A 351 -12.87 -26.32 0.43
C SER A 351 -12.35 -24.87 0.38
N LEU A 352 -12.63 -24.14 -0.69
CA LEU A 352 -12.31 -22.70 -0.88
C LEU A 352 -13.59 -21.90 -1.14
N GLY A 353 -13.66 -21.13 -2.22
CA GLY A 353 -14.89 -20.47 -2.68
C GLY A 353 -15.10 -19.08 -2.11
N GLN A 354 -14.03 -18.37 -1.81
CA GLN A 354 -14.04 -16.94 -1.50
C GLN A 354 -13.03 -16.21 -2.39
N PRO A 355 -13.23 -14.94 -2.70
CA PRO A 355 -12.23 -14.17 -3.42
C PRO A 355 -10.88 -14.22 -2.70
N LEU A 356 -9.81 -14.44 -3.46
CA LEU A 356 -8.43 -14.44 -2.95
C LEU A 356 -7.74 -13.17 -3.43
N PRO A 357 -7.28 -12.29 -2.53
CA PRO A 357 -6.43 -11.17 -2.89
C PRO A 357 -5.15 -11.60 -3.61
N ALA A 358 -4.62 -10.73 -4.48
CA ALA A 358 -3.31 -10.93 -5.08
C ALA A 358 -2.24 -11.07 -3.98
N GLY A 359 -1.30 -12.02 -4.17
CA GLY A 359 -0.28 -12.28 -3.16
C GLY A 359 0.64 -13.44 -3.50
N THR A 360 1.60 -13.71 -2.64
CA THR A 360 2.59 -14.78 -2.82
C THR A 360 2.11 -16.07 -2.14
N VAL A 361 2.07 -17.16 -2.90
CA VAL A 361 1.78 -18.51 -2.39
C VAL A 361 3.10 -19.26 -2.21
N ARG A 362 3.47 -19.56 -0.97
CA ARG A 362 4.63 -20.39 -0.62
C ARG A 362 4.20 -21.82 -0.41
N VAL A 363 4.83 -22.74 -1.13
CA VAL A 363 4.45 -24.13 -1.15
C VAL A 363 5.43 -24.97 -0.33
N TYR A 364 4.86 -25.78 0.54
CA TYR A 364 5.60 -26.67 1.43
C TYR A 364 5.13 -28.12 1.31
N GLN A 365 6.03 -29.06 1.56
CA GLN A 365 5.72 -30.49 1.62
C GLN A 365 6.51 -31.18 2.73
N GLY A 366 5.91 -32.15 3.40
CA GLY A 366 6.61 -33.00 4.36
C GLY A 366 7.58 -33.95 3.69
N ASP A 367 8.80 -34.07 4.25
CA ASP A 367 9.74 -35.14 3.88
C ASP A 367 9.31 -36.51 4.47
N SER A 368 10.03 -37.57 4.17
CA SER A 368 9.76 -38.93 4.67
C SER A 368 9.77 -39.06 6.20
N LYS A 369 10.32 -38.07 6.91
CA LYS A 369 10.35 -37.98 8.38
C LYS A 369 9.31 -37.02 8.94
N GLY A 370 8.44 -36.46 8.09
CA GLY A 370 7.40 -35.50 8.44
C GLY A 370 7.90 -34.06 8.67
N ARG A 371 9.15 -33.74 8.34
CA ARG A 371 9.68 -32.37 8.45
C ARG A 371 9.27 -31.57 7.22
N VAL A 372 8.73 -30.39 7.44
CA VAL A 372 8.25 -29.48 6.39
C VAL A 372 9.41 -28.88 5.62
N GLN A 373 9.41 -29.02 4.30
CA GLN A 373 10.39 -28.46 3.37
C GLN A 373 9.70 -27.44 2.46
N PHE A 374 10.36 -26.33 2.20
CA PHE A 374 9.96 -25.36 1.18
C PHE A 374 10.29 -25.91 -0.19
N ILE A 375 9.31 -25.98 -1.10
CA ILE A 375 9.48 -26.57 -2.43
C ILE A 375 9.27 -25.58 -3.58
N GLY A 376 8.83 -24.35 -3.31
CA GLY A 376 8.68 -23.29 -4.30
C GLY A 376 7.69 -22.21 -3.88
N GLU A 377 7.66 -21.13 -4.62
CA GLU A 377 6.67 -20.06 -4.44
C GLU A 377 6.27 -19.46 -5.79
N ASP A 378 5.04 -18.98 -5.87
CA ASP A 378 4.53 -18.26 -7.03
C ASP A 378 3.61 -17.12 -6.60
N HIS A 379 3.32 -16.21 -7.50
CA HIS A 379 2.43 -15.08 -7.27
C HIS A 379 1.07 -15.31 -7.93
N ILE A 380 -0.01 -15.09 -7.17
CA ILE A 380 -1.37 -15.11 -7.71
C ILE A 380 -1.90 -13.69 -7.85
N ASN A 381 -2.63 -13.46 -8.94
CA ASN A 381 -3.44 -12.25 -9.11
C ASN A 381 -4.70 -12.31 -8.22
N HIS A 382 -5.46 -11.21 -8.16
CA HIS A 382 -6.80 -11.23 -7.58
C HIS A 382 -7.62 -12.34 -8.24
N THR A 383 -7.99 -13.35 -7.46
CA THR A 383 -8.65 -14.55 -7.97
C THR A 383 -10.08 -14.63 -7.44
N PRO A 384 -11.08 -14.40 -8.30
CA PRO A 384 -12.49 -14.55 -7.92
C PRO A 384 -12.82 -15.96 -7.46
N LYS A 385 -14.01 -16.10 -6.87
CA LYS A 385 -14.60 -17.41 -6.60
C LYS A 385 -14.78 -18.17 -7.93
N ASP A 386 -14.63 -19.50 -7.86
CA ASP A 386 -14.81 -20.47 -8.95
C ASP A 386 -13.76 -20.42 -10.07
N GLU A 387 -12.69 -19.62 -9.90
CA GLU A 387 -11.54 -19.57 -10.81
C GLU A 387 -10.46 -20.60 -10.44
N THR A 388 -9.66 -20.99 -11.45
CA THR A 388 -8.55 -21.94 -11.28
C THR A 388 -7.24 -21.20 -11.04
N LEU A 389 -6.52 -21.63 -10.02
CA LEU A 389 -5.14 -21.22 -9.76
C LEU A 389 -4.18 -22.22 -10.41
N ASP A 390 -3.10 -21.70 -10.98
CA ASP A 390 -2.03 -22.49 -11.63
C ASP A 390 -0.67 -21.94 -11.15
N LEU A 391 -0.04 -22.64 -10.20
CA LEU A 391 1.20 -22.22 -9.56
C LEU A 391 2.40 -22.92 -10.18
N HIS A 392 3.36 -22.18 -10.71
CA HIS A 392 4.66 -22.69 -11.13
C HIS A 392 5.59 -22.77 -9.91
N ILE A 393 5.88 -23.98 -9.44
CA ILE A 393 6.68 -24.19 -8.21
C ILE A 393 8.14 -24.52 -8.46
N GLY A 394 8.55 -24.77 -9.70
CA GLY A 394 9.94 -25.07 -10.07
C GLY A 394 10.03 -26.01 -11.26
N ASN A 395 11.21 -26.60 -11.47
CA ASN A 395 11.49 -27.53 -12.57
C ASN A 395 11.71 -28.95 -12.04
N ALA A 396 11.24 -29.94 -12.82
CA ALA A 396 11.40 -31.34 -12.49
C ALA A 396 12.88 -31.77 -12.71
N PHE A 397 13.47 -32.40 -11.71
CA PHE A 397 14.83 -32.93 -11.81
C PHE A 397 14.88 -34.26 -12.59
N ASP A 398 13.92 -35.13 -12.35
CA ASP A 398 13.88 -36.50 -12.88
C ASP A 398 13.12 -36.64 -14.19
N ILE A 399 12.74 -35.53 -14.83
CA ILE A 399 12.04 -35.51 -16.12
C ILE A 399 12.84 -34.64 -17.08
N VAL A 400 13.28 -35.23 -18.19
CA VAL A 400 14.15 -34.56 -19.17
C VAL A 400 13.42 -34.46 -20.50
N GLU A 401 13.47 -33.28 -21.10
CA GLU A 401 13.01 -33.00 -22.46
C GLU A 401 14.22 -32.77 -23.37
N GLU A 402 14.18 -33.33 -24.57
CA GLU A 402 15.11 -33.04 -25.65
C GLU A 402 14.36 -32.86 -26.95
N ARG A 403 14.65 -31.79 -27.67
CA ARG A 403 13.98 -31.39 -28.91
C ARG A 403 14.98 -31.38 -30.08
N LYS A 404 14.56 -31.93 -31.21
CA LYS A 404 15.27 -31.88 -32.49
C LYS A 404 14.33 -31.41 -33.59
N GLN A 405 14.78 -30.47 -34.43
CA GLN A 405 14.15 -30.22 -35.74
C GLN A 405 14.71 -31.26 -36.73
N THR A 406 13.84 -32.15 -37.20
CA THR A 406 14.24 -33.29 -38.06
C THR A 406 14.12 -32.96 -39.52
N ASP A 407 13.37 -31.95 -39.90
CA ASP A 407 13.22 -31.49 -41.31
C ASP A 407 12.85 -30.00 -41.32
N TYR A 408 13.34 -29.28 -42.34
CA TYR A 408 13.00 -27.88 -42.60
C TYR A 408 13.03 -27.61 -44.09
N LYS A 409 11.88 -27.16 -44.64
CA LYS A 409 11.71 -26.86 -46.06
C LYS A 409 11.10 -25.51 -46.26
N THR A 410 11.56 -24.77 -47.25
CA THR A 410 11.02 -23.47 -47.66
C THR A 410 10.22 -23.62 -48.91
N PHE A 411 8.99 -23.12 -48.91
CA PHE A 411 8.10 -23.07 -50.07
C PHE A 411 7.79 -21.60 -50.43
N GLY A 412 8.58 -21.02 -51.34
CA GLY A 412 8.45 -19.60 -51.67
C GLY A 412 8.94 -18.66 -50.55
N ALA A 413 8.52 -17.40 -50.56
CA ALA A 413 9.06 -16.35 -49.70
C ALA A 413 8.64 -16.47 -48.22
N ASN A 414 7.44 -16.97 -47.91
CA ASN A 414 6.82 -16.85 -46.59
C ASN A 414 6.21 -18.15 -46.08
N THR A 415 6.46 -19.31 -46.71
CA THR A 415 5.87 -20.58 -46.30
C THR A 415 6.98 -21.58 -45.99
N TYR A 416 6.90 -22.11 -44.78
CA TYR A 416 7.90 -23.06 -44.27
C TYR A 416 7.20 -24.32 -43.77
N GLU A 417 7.86 -25.45 -43.97
CA GLU A 417 7.42 -26.74 -43.43
C GLU A 417 8.56 -27.32 -42.60
N MET A 418 8.25 -27.72 -41.41
CA MET A 418 9.22 -28.22 -40.43
C MET A 418 8.68 -29.42 -39.65
N ALA A 419 9.56 -30.31 -39.30
CA ALA A 419 9.24 -31.47 -38.46
C ALA A 419 10.10 -31.47 -37.22
N PHE A 420 9.50 -31.87 -36.13
CA PHE A 420 10.15 -31.94 -34.81
C PHE A 420 10.00 -33.33 -34.18
N GLU A 421 11.00 -33.71 -33.41
CA GLU A 421 10.98 -34.83 -32.51
C GLU A 421 11.29 -34.33 -31.11
N VAL A 422 10.35 -34.52 -30.17
CA VAL A 422 10.47 -34.13 -28.77
C VAL A 422 10.48 -35.39 -27.92
N THR A 423 11.63 -35.69 -27.35
CA THR A 423 11.88 -36.88 -26.52
C THR A 423 11.68 -36.49 -25.06
N LEU A 424 10.80 -37.18 -24.36
CA LEU A 424 10.56 -37.04 -22.91
C LEU A 424 11.05 -38.31 -22.22
N ARG A 425 11.95 -38.15 -21.24
CA ARG A 425 12.44 -39.25 -20.37
C ARG A 425 11.98 -39.02 -18.95
N ASN A 426 11.32 -40.04 -18.39
CA ASN A 426 10.84 -40.05 -17.01
C ASN A 426 11.68 -41.01 -16.18
N HIS A 427 12.48 -40.50 -15.24
CA HIS A 427 13.26 -41.30 -14.30
C HIS A 427 12.56 -41.51 -12.96
N LYS A 428 11.26 -41.27 -12.89
CA LYS A 428 10.43 -41.51 -11.71
C LYS A 428 9.82 -42.90 -11.73
N PRO A 429 9.60 -43.52 -10.55
CA PRO A 429 8.97 -44.85 -10.45
C PRO A 429 7.47 -44.86 -10.76
N GLU A 430 6.85 -43.69 -10.95
CA GLU A 430 5.44 -43.56 -11.35
C GLU A 430 5.31 -43.03 -12.79
N PRO A 431 4.26 -43.46 -13.53
CA PRO A 431 3.94 -42.88 -14.81
C PRO A 431 3.47 -41.42 -14.64
N ILE A 432 3.80 -40.60 -15.62
CA ILE A 432 3.45 -39.18 -15.64
C ILE A 432 2.80 -38.80 -16.95
N THR A 433 2.22 -37.60 -16.99
CA THR A 433 1.77 -36.94 -18.21
C THR A 433 2.39 -35.57 -18.29
N VAL A 434 2.92 -35.22 -19.48
CA VAL A 434 3.54 -33.92 -19.74
C VAL A 434 2.69 -33.15 -20.75
N GLU A 435 2.30 -31.92 -20.41
CA GLU A 435 1.69 -30.96 -21.32
C GLU A 435 2.82 -30.25 -22.09
N ILE A 436 2.84 -30.37 -23.41
CA ILE A 436 3.77 -29.64 -24.28
C ILE A 436 2.98 -28.55 -25.00
N ASN A 437 3.33 -27.30 -24.71
CA ASN A 437 2.70 -26.11 -25.31
C ASN A 437 3.62 -25.55 -26.39
N GLU A 438 3.16 -25.56 -27.64
CA GLU A 438 3.91 -25.10 -28.80
C GLU A 438 3.37 -23.74 -29.30
N PRO A 439 4.14 -22.65 -29.17
CA PRO A 439 3.75 -21.33 -29.65
C PRO A 439 4.06 -21.21 -31.15
N ILE A 440 3.16 -21.71 -32.00
CA ILE A 440 3.31 -21.73 -33.45
C ILE A 440 2.77 -20.41 -34.02
N GLY A 441 3.65 -19.50 -34.42
CA GLY A 441 3.27 -18.22 -35.01
C GLY A 441 2.78 -18.36 -36.48
N GLY A 442 2.23 -17.26 -37.03
CA GLY A 442 1.73 -17.21 -38.41
C GLY A 442 0.45 -18.03 -38.63
N ASP A 443 0.08 -18.21 -39.92
CA ASP A 443 -1.00 -19.13 -40.26
C ASP A 443 -0.43 -20.54 -40.43
N TRP A 444 -0.82 -21.42 -39.51
CA TRP A 444 -0.24 -22.74 -39.39
C TRP A 444 -1.24 -23.89 -39.58
N THR A 445 -0.75 -24.97 -40.14
CA THR A 445 -1.47 -26.24 -40.31
C THR A 445 -0.60 -27.39 -39.81
N MET A 446 -1.10 -28.20 -38.87
CA MET A 446 -0.49 -29.45 -38.49
C MET A 446 -0.68 -30.47 -39.58
N LEU A 447 0.38 -30.95 -40.19
CA LEU A 447 0.35 -31.90 -41.30
C LEU A 447 0.34 -33.35 -40.86
N ASP A 448 1.09 -33.62 -39.76
CA ASP A 448 1.20 -34.95 -39.18
C ASP A 448 1.58 -34.84 -37.66
N SER A 449 1.07 -35.79 -36.87
CA SER A 449 1.44 -35.93 -35.46
C SER A 449 1.08 -37.32 -34.96
N ASN A 450 2.01 -37.93 -34.19
CA ASN A 450 1.77 -39.21 -33.55
C ASN A 450 0.95 -39.13 -32.24
N PHE A 451 0.78 -37.91 -31.65
CA PHE A 451 -0.13 -37.63 -30.55
C PHE A 451 -1.22 -36.64 -31.00
N LYS A 452 -2.39 -36.74 -30.40
CA LYS A 452 -3.46 -35.76 -30.59
C LYS A 452 -3.04 -34.41 -30.06
N TYR A 453 -3.24 -33.37 -30.86
CA TYR A 453 -3.04 -32.00 -30.41
C TYR A 453 -4.38 -31.27 -30.26
N GLU A 454 -4.35 -30.23 -29.44
CA GLU A 454 -5.43 -29.25 -29.28
C GLU A 454 -4.93 -27.87 -29.70
N LYS A 455 -5.69 -27.15 -30.52
CA LYS A 455 -5.41 -25.75 -30.82
C LYS A 455 -5.96 -24.88 -29.70
N THR A 456 -5.12 -24.50 -28.77
CA THR A 456 -5.54 -23.74 -27.56
C THR A 456 -5.73 -22.25 -27.82
N ALA A 457 -5.06 -21.72 -28.86
CA ALA A 457 -5.19 -20.36 -29.33
C ALA A 457 -4.84 -20.28 -30.84
N ALA A 458 -5.02 -19.12 -31.47
CA ALA A 458 -4.69 -18.92 -32.88
C ALA A 458 -3.25 -19.37 -33.23
N PHE A 459 -2.32 -19.10 -32.30
CA PHE A 459 -0.88 -19.33 -32.45
C PHE A 459 -0.33 -20.36 -31.46
N ALA A 460 -1.15 -21.28 -30.96
CA ALA A 460 -0.70 -22.27 -29.97
C ALA A 460 -1.33 -23.64 -30.20
N ALA A 461 -0.52 -24.68 -30.07
CA ALA A 461 -0.94 -26.07 -30.01
C ALA A 461 -0.48 -26.68 -28.68
N ARG A 462 -1.32 -27.55 -28.09
CA ARG A 462 -0.99 -28.31 -26.89
C ARG A 462 -1.06 -29.79 -27.19
N PHE A 463 -0.03 -30.52 -26.74
CA PHE A 463 0.01 -31.97 -26.76
C PHE A 463 -0.01 -32.49 -25.34
N ILE A 464 -0.70 -33.60 -25.09
CA ILE A 464 -0.74 -34.34 -23.84
C ILE A 464 0.01 -35.65 -24.06
N VAL A 465 1.21 -35.77 -23.52
CA VAL A 465 2.10 -36.92 -23.77
C VAL A 465 2.27 -37.74 -22.48
N PRO A 466 1.71 -38.95 -22.43
CA PRO A 466 1.97 -39.88 -21.31
C PRO A 466 3.37 -40.47 -21.42
N VAL A 467 4.07 -40.60 -20.28
CA VAL A 467 5.41 -41.20 -20.20
C VAL A 467 5.37 -42.26 -19.08
N ALA A 468 5.74 -43.50 -19.42
CA ALA A 468 5.74 -44.59 -18.47
C ALA A 468 6.75 -44.36 -17.31
N ALA A 469 6.59 -45.05 -16.20
CA ALA A 469 7.60 -45.10 -15.12
C ALA A 469 8.94 -45.61 -15.70
N ASP A 470 10.04 -44.97 -15.28
CA ASP A 470 11.42 -45.27 -15.78
C ASP A 470 11.48 -45.44 -17.32
N GLY A 471 10.70 -44.61 -18.06
CA GLY A 471 10.46 -44.79 -19.48
C GLY A 471 10.65 -43.52 -20.31
N GLU A 472 10.44 -43.70 -21.61
CA GLU A 472 10.56 -42.63 -22.61
C GLU A 472 9.32 -42.58 -23.51
N SER A 473 8.99 -41.36 -23.94
CA SER A 473 7.97 -41.11 -24.97
C SER A 473 8.49 -40.09 -25.97
N VAL A 474 8.21 -40.28 -27.25
CA VAL A 474 8.66 -39.43 -28.33
C VAL A 474 7.46 -38.84 -29.06
N LEU A 475 7.27 -37.51 -28.93
CA LEU A 475 6.33 -36.76 -29.73
C LEU A 475 7.01 -36.42 -31.08
N LYS A 476 6.36 -36.79 -32.18
CA LYS A 476 6.77 -36.41 -33.52
C LYS A 476 5.64 -35.65 -34.20
N TYR A 477 5.94 -34.47 -34.78
CA TYR A 477 4.96 -33.72 -35.51
C TYR A 477 5.60 -32.94 -36.66
N ARG A 478 4.77 -32.63 -37.66
CA ARG A 478 5.11 -31.82 -38.82
C ARG A 478 4.08 -30.70 -39.00
N VAL A 479 4.59 -29.49 -39.14
CA VAL A 479 3.77 -28.30 -39.27
C VAL A 479 4.20 -27.46 -40.45
N ARG A 480 3.23 -26.90 -41.17
CA ARG A 480 3.45 -25.88 -42.20
C ARG A 480 3.01 -24.54 -41.60
N VAL A 481 3.87 -23.53 -41.80
CA VAL A 481 3.65 -22.18 -41.28
C VAL A 481 3.79 -21.19 -42.42
N LYS A 482 2.83 -20.26 -42.53
CA LYS A 482 2.88 -19.13 -43.44
C LYS A 482 2.94 -17.84 -42.61
N TRP A 483 4.01 -17.07 -42.80
CA TRP A 483 4.24 -15.79 -42.10
C TRP A 483 3.72 -14.60 -42.91
#